data_37d087a54ae8d4ea3252e5bdd7b2fec6
#
_entry.id   37d087a54ae8d4ea3252e5bdd7b2fec6
#
_cell.length_a   1.000
_cell.length_b   1.000
_cell.length_c   1.000
_cell.angle_alpha   90.00
_cell.angle_beta   90.00
_cell.angle_gamma   90.00
#
_symmetry.space_group_name_H-M   'P 1'
#
loop_
_entity.id
_entity.type
_entity.pdbx_description
1 polymer ?
#
loop_
_entity_poly.entity_id
_entity_poly.type
_entity_poly.pdbx_seq_one_letter_code
_entity_poly.pdbx_strand_id
1 'polypeptide(L)'
;MKIQNFIFTWNQFVPNAINIESKISKYGKTTVINSNVNEKRNHWINLNDGYFAEQWNTLVNNIEPDTDFVFHIQSDAVVENFDVLYSRFHEITLKYDVGIYAPNVDYTWHKYNIDLLNKIEDNIFEVPNTDRTCWFINTKITKNKIIYDLNTNIIGYGVDWYYSAECLLQNKYILRDYTIKVNHPSHKNYDGDKGNDLFFVWFEEQDDIMKQKMLELMKKHDDYLIG
;
A
#
# COMPACT_ATOMS: atom_id res chain seq x y z
N MET A 1 -15.41 -11.32 6.84
CA MET A 1 -14.49 -10.25 6.38
C MET A 1 -14.56 -10.21 4.86
N LYS A 2 -14.91 -9.06 4.28
CA LYS A 2 -14.97 -8.81 2.84
C LYS A 2 -13.72 -8.08 2.38
N ILE A 3 -13.01 -8.64 1.41
CA ILE A 3 -11.80 -8.04 0.82
C ILE A 3 -12.13 -7.61 -0.61
N GLN A 4 -11.69 -6.41 -1.00
CA GLN A 4 -11.69 -5.94 -2.37
C GLN A 4 -10.26 -5.75 -2.84
N ASN A 5 -9.91 -6.34 -4.00
CA ASN A 5 -8.57 -6.34 -4.52
C ASN A 5 -8.39 -5.27 -5.59
N PHE A 6 -7.28 -4.54 -5.54
CA PHE A 6 -6.88 -3.57 -6.55
C PHE A 6 -5.47 -3.85 -7.05
N ILE A 7 -5.31 -3.91 -8.36
CA ILE A 7 -4.02 -4.09 -9.02
C ILE A 7 -3.72 -2.82 -9.81
N PHE A 8 -2.60 -2.16 -9.53
CA PHE A 8 -2.13 -1.06 -10.33
C PHE A 8 -1.16 -1.58 -11.39
N THR A 9 -1.39 -1.19 -12.65
CA THR A 9 -0.55 -1.61 -13.75
C THR A 9 -0.24 -0.50 -14.74
N TRP A 10 0.90 -0.62 -15.39
CA TRP A 10 1.40 0.32 -16.40
C TRP A 10 2.40 -0.36 -17.34
N ASN A 11 2.59 0.19 -18.55
CA ASN A 11 3.62 -0.20 -19.51
C ASN A 11 3.76 -1.73 -19.69
N GLN A 12 4.99 -2.26 -19.51
CA GLN A 12 5.33 -3.67 -19.69
C GLN A 12 4.77 -4.61 -18.62
N PHE A 13 4.14 -4.10 -17.56
CA PHE A 13 3.66 -4.93 -16.44
C PHE A 13 2.22 -5.44 -16.61
N VAL A 14 1.57 -5.14 -17.72
CA VAL A 14 0.22 -5.66 -18.04
C VAL A 14 0.14 -7.20 -17.99
N PRO A 15 1.09 -7.97 -18.53
CA PRO A 15 1.06 -9.43 -18.41
C PRO A 15 1.10 -9.91 -16.94
N ASN A 16 1.86 -9.23 -16.09
CA ASN A 16 1.91 -9.53 -14.67
C ASN A 16 0.58 -9.23 -13.99
N ALA A 17 -0.06 -8.10 -14.31
CA ALA A 17 -1.39 -7.76 -13.78
C ALA A 17 -2.42 -8.86 -14.09
N ILE A 18 -2.43 -9.40 -15.31
CA ILE A 18 -3.30 -10.51 -15.71
C ILE A 18 -3.03 -11.75 -14.84
N ASN A 19 -1.76 -12.10 -14.65
CA ASN A 19 -1.38 -13.24 -13.82
C ASN A 19 -1.78 -13.03 -12.36
N ILE A 20 -1.57 -11.84 -11.79
CA ILE A 20 -2.01 -11.51 -10.43
C ILE A 20 -3.53 -11.59 -10.33
N GLU A 21 -4.27 -10.95 -11.25
CA GLU A 21 -5.74 -10.97 -11.30
C GLU A 21 -6.28 -12.40 -11.26
N SER A 22 -5.71 -13.31 -12.08
CA SER A 22 -6.12 -14.70 -12.13
C SER A 22 -5.93 -15.45 -10.81
N LYS A 23 -4.93 -15.06 -10.02
CA LYS A 23 -4.59 -15.73 -8.74
C LYS A 23 -5.41 -15.19 -7.57
N ILE A 24 -5.73 -13.89 -7.56
CA ILE A 24 -6.36 -13.27 -6.39
C ILE A 24 -7.88 -13.09 -6.50
N SER A 25 -8.47 -13.24 -7.68
CA SER A 25 -9.92 -13.09 -7.89
C SER A 25 -10.78 -14.08 -7.08
N LYS A 26 -10.21 -15.18 -6.64
CA LYS A 26 -10.88 -16.16 -5.75
C LYS A 26 -11.05 -15.65 -4.31
N TYR A 27 -10.33 -14.60 -3.88
CA TYR A 27 -10.40 -14.07 -2.52
C TYR A 27 -11.32 -12.87 -2.38
N GLY A 28 -11.71 -12.25 -3.49
CA GLY A 28 -12.60 -11.10 -3.48
C GLY A 28 -12.72 -10.45 -4.85
N LYS A 29 -13.63 -9.48 -4.96
CA LYS A 29 -13.77 -8.71 -6.19
C LYS A 29 -12.43 -8.05 -6.53
N THR A 30 -11.96 -8.26 -7.74
CA THR A 30 -10.69 -7.73 -8.23
C THR A 30 -10.93 -6.66 -9.30
N THR A 31 -10.28 -5.51 -9.13
CA THR A 31 -10.30 -4.39 -10.06
C THR A 31 -8.87 -4.08 -10.47
N VAL A 32 -8.60 -4.07 -11.77
CA VAL A 32 -7.31 -3.60 -12.31
C VAL A 32 -7.46 -2.15 -12.74
N ILE A 33 -6.58 -1.29 -12.24
CA ILE A 33 -6.49 0.12 -12.64
C ILE A 33 -5.24 0.26 -13.51
N ASN A 34 -5.48 0.48 -14.79
CA ASN A 34 -4.47 0.42 -15.84
C ASN A 34 -4.13 1.81 -16.37
N SER A 35 -2.88 2.19 -16.28
CA SER A 35 -2.33 3.44 -16.85
C SER A 35 -1.61 3.23 -18.17
N ASN A 36 -1.66 2.03 -18.77
CA ASN A 36 -1.08 1.79 -20.08
C ASN A 36 -2.01 2.27 -21.18
N VAL A 37 -1.57 3.26 -21.97
CA VAL A 37 -2.34 3.84 -23.07
C VAL A 37 -2.48 2.90 -24.28
N ASN A 38 -1.53 1.98 -24.45
CA ASN A 38 -1.42 1.11 -25.62
C ASN A 38 -2.17 -0.22 -25.44
N GLU A 39 -2.44 -0.65 -24.23
CA GLU A 39 -3.09 -1.93 -23.95
C GLU A 39 -4.25 -1.74 -22.96
N LYS A 40 -5.48 -1.71 -23.48
CA LYS A 40 -6.71 -1.50 -22.72
C LYS A 40 -7.54 -2.79 -22.71
N ARG A 41 -8.18 -3.08 -21.57
CA ARG A 41 -9.14 -4.18 -21.43
C ARG A 41 -10.49 -3.67 -20.97
N ASN A 42 -11.58 -4.17 -21.55
CA ASN A 42 -12.92 -3.66 -21.32
C ASN A 42 -13.41 -3.80 -19.86
N HIS A 43 -12.88 -4.79 -19.12
CA HIS A 43 -13.28 -5.05 -17.72
C HIS A 43 -12.34 -4.35 -16.71
N TRP A 44 -11.31 -3.63 -17.18
CA TRP A 44 -10.40 -2.84 -16.35
C TRP A 44 -10.81 -1.36 -16.35
N ILE A 45 -10.42 -0.66 -15.30
CA ILE A 45 -10.47 0.81 -15.31
C ILE A 45 -9.22 1.30 -16.02
N ASN A 46 -9.39 1.90 -17.20
CA ASN A 46 -8.29 2.38 -18.02
C ASN A 46 -8.15 3.89 -17.87
N LEU A 47 -7.03 4.33 -17.33
CA LEU A 47 -6.62 5.73 -17.24
C LEU A 47 -5.82 6.13 -18.48
N ASN A 48 -5.69 7.44 -18.72
CA ASN A 48 -4.89 7.96 -19.82
C ASN A 48 -3.53 8.42 -19.29
N ASP A 49 -2.57 7.48 -19.20
CA ASP A 49 -1.20 7.73 -18.74
C ASP A 49 -1.12 8.30 -17.30
N GLY A 50 -2.02 7.84 -16.44
CA GLY A 50 -2.08 8.28 -15.06
C GLY A 50 -0.92 7.77 -14.22
N TYR A 51 -0.45 8.62 -13.30
CA TYR A 51 0.52 8.22 -12.28
C TYR A 51 -0.16 7.57 -11.06
N PHE A 52 0.65 7.18 -10.08
CA PHE A 52 0.16 6.50 -8.88
C PHE A 52 -0.95 7.28 -8.15
N ALA A 53 -0.85 8.62 -8.05
CA ALA A 53 -1.87 9.42 -7.38
C ALA A 53 -3.25 9.29 -8.03
N GLU A 54 -3.32 9.29 -9.37
CA GLU A 54 -4.58 9.11 -10.10
C GLU A 54 -5.12 7.68 -9.93
N GLN A 55 -4.23 6.68 -9.98
CA GLN A 55 -4.62 5.29 -9.69
C GLN A 55 -5.16 5.15 -8.27
N TRP A 56 -4.51 5.82 -7.29
CA TRP A 56 -4.96 5.81 -5.90
C TRP A 56 -6.31 6.50 -5.69
N ASN A 57 -6.51 7.69 -6.28
CA ASN A 57 -7.80 8.37 -6.27
C ASN A 57 -8.90 7.48 -6.87
N THR A 58 -8.57 6.80 -7.96
CA THR A 58 -9.50 5.86 -8.61
C THR A 58 -9.82 4.68 -7.70
N LEU A 59 -8.82 4.10 -7.01
CA LEU A 59 -9.02 3.04 -6.03
C LEU A 59 -10.00 3.48 -4.94
N VAL A 60 -9.72 4.61 -4.27
CA VAL A 60 -10.54 5.11 -3.15
C VAL A 60 -12.00 5.33 -3.58
N ASN A 61 -12.22 5.88 -4.78
CA ASN A 61 -13.56 6.12 -5.32
C ASN A 61 -14.31 4.84 -5.74
N ASN A 62 -13.62 3.70 -5.84
CA ASN A 62 -14.19 2.41 -6.22
C ASN A 62 -14.29 1.40 -5.07
N ILE A 63 -14.00 1.81 -3.82
CA ILE A 63 -14.20 0.96 -2.65
C ILE A 63 -15.71 0.77 -2.41
N GLU A 64 -16.16 -0.48 -2.40
CA GLU A 64 -17.56 -0.80 -2.11
C GLU A 64 -17.90 -0.50 -0.64
N PRO A 65 -19.14 -0.08 -0.34
CA PRO A 65 -19.53 0.37 1.01
C PRO A 65 -19.33 -0.65 2.13
N ASP A 66 -19.45 -1.94 1.80
CA ASP A 66 -19.38 -3.07 2.73
C ASP A 66 -18.02 -3.80 2.73
N THR A 67 -17.00 -3.21 2.09
CA THR A 67 -15.64 -3.72 2.11
C THR A 67 -14.99 -3.47 3.48
N ASP A 68 -14.46 -4.52 4.10
CA ASP A 68 -13.71 -4.43 5.37
C ASP A 68 -12.24 -4.03 5.12
N PHE A 69 -11.62 -4.64 4.11
CA PHE A 69 -10.23 -4.41 3.74
C PHE A 69 -10.04 -4.27 2.23
N VAL A 70 -9.15 -3.38 1.85
CA VAL A 70 -8.61 -3.30 0.50
C VAL A 70 -7.29 -4.06 0.48
N PHE A 71 -7.12 -4.98 -0.46
CA PHE A 71 -5.81 -5.48 -0.86
C PHE A 71 -5.34 -4.70 -2.08
N HIS A 72 -4.20 -4.04 -1.98
CA HIS A 72 -3.57 -3.34 -3.09
C HIS A 72 -2.21 -3.95 -3.42
N ILE A 73 -1.94 -4.11 -4.72
CA ILE A 73 -0.65 -4.58 -5.23
C ILE A 73 -0.29 -3.86 -6.53
N GLN A 74 0.98 -3.48 -6.65
CA GLN A 74 1.56 -3.03 -7.92
C GLN A 74 1.94 -4.22 -8.78
N SER A 75 1.72 -4.13 -10.09
CA SER A 75 1.91 -5.27 -11.01
C SER A 75 3.37 -5.62 -11.30
N ASP A 76 4.33 -4.80 -10.89
CA ASP A 76 5.75 -5.13 -10.93
C ASP A 76 6.21 -5.95 -9.70
N ALA A 77 5.36 -6.11 -8.70
CA ALA A 77 5.62 -6.95 -7.54
C ALA A 77 5.30 -8.42 -7.81
N VAL A 78 6.16 -9.33 -7.36
CA VAL A 78 5.99 -10.77 -7.48
C VAL A 78 5.87 -11.38 -6.09
N VAL A 79 4.65 -11.83 -5.74
CA VAL A 79 4.36 -12.55 -4.51
C VAL A 79 4.58 -14.04 -4.73
N GLU A 80 5.37 -14.69 -3.88
CA GLU A 80 5.66 -16.13 -3.99
C GLU A 80 4.39 -16.98 -3.87
N ASN A 81 3.54 -16.67 -2.89
CA ASN A 81 2.34 -17.46 -2.62
C ASN A 81 1.19 -16.60 -2.05
N PHE A 82 0.18 -16.33 -2.89
CA PHE A 82 -1.01 -15.59 -2.48
C PHE A 82 -1.90 -16.36 -1.49
N ASP A 83 -1.97 -17.70 -1.57
CA ASP A 83 -2.77 -18.48 -0.61
C ASP A 83 -2.25 -18.32 0.80
N VAL A 84 -0.94 -18.37 0.99
CA VAL A 84 -0.29 -18.14 2.27
C VAL A 84 -0.50 -16.68 2.73
N LEU A 85 -0.34 -15.70 1.84
CA LEU A 85 -0.53 -14.28 2.15
C LEU A 85 -1.93 -14.00 2.70
N TYR A 86 -2.97 -14.47 2.01
CA TYR A 86 -4.36 -14.25 2.44
C TYR A 86 -4.73 -15.05 3.70
N SER A 87 -4.21 -16.29 3.85
CA SER A 87 -4.45 -17.09 5.06
C SER A 87 -3.86 -16.42 6.31
N ARG A 88 -2.60 -16.00 6.24
CA ARG A 88 -1.92 -15.34 7.37
C ARG A 88 -2.57 -13.99 7.69
N PHE A 89 -2.92 -13.20 6.68
CA PHE A 89 -3.70 -11.98 6.88
C PHE A 89 -5.03 -12.26 7.60
N HIS A 90 -5.77 -13.28 7.17
CA HIS A 90 -7.03 -13.65 7.83
C HIS A 90 -6.82 -14.07 9.29
N GLU A 91 -5.84 -14.92 9.56
CA GLU A 91 -5.53 -15.39 10.91
C GLU A 91 -5.17 -14.24 11.87
N ILE A 92 -4.36 -13.27 11.40
CA ILE A 92 -3.93 -12.15 12.23
C ILE A 92 -5.09 -11.18 12.53
N THR A 93 -5.99 -10.95 11.56
CA THR A 93 -7.15 -10.07 11.73
C THR A 93 -8.22 -10.63 12.66
N LEU A 94 -8.21 -11.94 12.94
CA LEU A 94 -9.07 -12.54 13.97
C LEU A 94 -8.61 -12.23 15.40
N LYS A 95 -7.32 -11.88 15.55
CA LYS A 95 -6.70 -11.69 16.88
C LYS A 95 -6.44 -10.21 17.20
N TYR A 96 -6.19 -9.38 16.19
CA TYR A 96 -5.72 -8.01 16.35
C TYR A 96 -6.54 -7.02 15.52
N ASP A 97 -6.70 -5.80 16.02
CA ASP A 97 -7.34 -4.70 15.27
C ASP A 97 -6.35 -4.09 14.26
N VAL A 98 -6.21 -4.77 13.13
CA VAL A 98 -5.25 -4.43 12.07
C VAL A 98 -5.74 -3.24 11.26
N GLY A 99 -4.88 -2.22 11.13
CA GLY A 99 -5.06 -1.11 10.18
C GLY A 99 -4.37 -1.39 8.86
N ILE A 100 -3.10 -1.78 8.94
CA ILE A 100 -2.28 -2.13 7.78
C ILE A 100 -1.58 -3.47 8.04
N TYR A 101 -1.57 -4.35 7.02
CA TYR A 101 -0.77 -5.57 7.00
C TYR A 101 -0.05 -5.68 5.66
N ALA A 102 1.26 -5.84 5.70
CA ALA A 102 2.10 -5.96 4.51
C ALA A 102 3.05 -7.16 4.61
N PRO A 103 3.33 -7.85 3.51
CA PRO A 103 4.42 -8.82 3.42
C PRO A 103 5.79 -8.13 3.40
N ASN A 104 6.87 -8.91 3.46
CA ASN A 104 8.24 -8.42 3.37
C ASN A 104 8.62 -8.15 1.91
N VAL A 105 8.61 -6.89 1.50
CA VAL A 105 9.09 -6.44 0.18
C VAL A 105 10.62 -6.34 0.22
N ASP A 106 11.32 -6.96 -0.74
CA ASP A 106 12.79 -7.06 -0.75
C ASP A 106 13.48 -5.72 -1.07
N TYR A 107 12.90 -4.94 -2.00
CA TYR A 107 13.37 -3.59 -2.32
C TYR A 107 12.41 -2.55 -1.78
N THR A 108 12.75 -2.02 -0.61
CA THR A 108 11.97 -1.01 0.12
C THR A 108 12.87 -0.07 0.89
N TRP A 109 12.39 1.15 1.16
CA TRP A 109 13.03 2.10 2.06
C TRP A 109 12.85 1.75 3.54
N HIS A 110 11.91 0.88 3.85
CA HIS A 110 11.54 0.47 5.20
C HIS A 110 12.28 -0.80 5.61
N LYS A 111 13.62 -0.74 5.72
CA LYS A 111 14.47 -1.84 6.18
C LYS A 111 14.74 -1.71 7.66
N TYR A 112 13.91 -2.36 8.47
CA TYR A 112 14.01 -2.29 9.91
C TYR A 112 14.94 -3.36 10.49
N ASN A 113 15.64 -2.99 11.58
CA ASN A 113 16.26 -3.95 12.47
C ASN A 113 15.15 -4.65 13.29
N ILE A 114 14.87 -5.91 12.98
CA ILE A 114 13.78 -6.67 13.61
C ILE A 114 13.96 -6.86 15.10
N ASP A 115 15.20 -6.78 15.62
CA ASP A 115 15.50 -6.90 17.04
C ASP A 115 15.01 -5.68 17.85
N LEU A 116 14.73 -4.56 17.18
CA LEU A 116 14.18 -3.33 17.77
C LEU A 116 12.65 -3.26 17.69
N LEU A 117 12.03 -4.12 16.89
CA LEU A 117 10.59 -4.10 16.64
C LEU A 117 9.81 -4.89 17.70
N ASN A 118 8.57 -4.49 17.93
CA ASN A 118 7.64 -5.23 18.76
C ASN A 118 7.13 -6.49 18.02
N LYS A 119 7.55 -7.67 18.46
CA LYS A 119 7.08 -8.94 17.90
C LYS A 119 5.64 -9.21 18.35
N ILE A 120 4.73 -9.33 17.39
CA ILE A 120 3.30 -9.60 17.63
C ILE A 120 3.01 -11.09 17.56
N GLU A 121 3.49 -11.77 16.51
CA GLU A 121 3.37 -13.21 16.28
C GLU A 121 4.67 -13.72 15.65
N ASP A 122 4.74 -15.02 15.33
CA ASP A 122 5.93 -15.55 14.66
C ASP A 122 6.16 -14.91 13.27
N ASN A 123 7.30 -14.25 13.13
CA ASN A 123 7.71 -13.45 11.97
C ASN A 123 6.77 -12.28 11.61
N ILE A 124 5.85 -11.88 12.51
CA ILE A 124 5.02 -10.69 12.35
C ILE A 124 5.39 -9.65 13.40
N PHE A 125 5.72 -8.46 12.94
CA PHE A 125 6.18 -7.36 13.77
C PHE A 125 5.33 -6.11 13.55
N GLU A 126 5.11 -5.37 14.63
CA GLU A 126 4.59 -4.00 14.53
C GLU A 126 5.70 -3.09 14.02
N VAL A 127 5.38 -2.30 12.98
CA VAL A 127 6.32 -1.39 12.32
C VAL A 127 5.75 0.02 12.28
N PRO A 128 6.62 1.07 12.27
CA PRO A 128 6.13 2.45 12.17
C PRO A 128 5.51 2.76 10.81
N ASN A 129 5.97 2.11 9.75
CA ASN A 129 5.45 2.27 8.40
C ASN A 129 5.80 1.04 7.54
N THR A 130 5.16 0.92 6.39
CA THR A 130 5.41 -0.17 5.44
C THR A 130 5.27 0.31 3.99
N ASP A 131 5.86 -0.45 3.08
CA ASP A 131 5.81 -0.15 1.65
C ASP A 131 4.40 -0.37 1.08
N ARG A 132 3.94 0.58 0.27
CA ARG A 132 2.64 0.52 -0.41
C ARG A 132 2.61 -0.41 -1.64
N THR A 133 3.71 -1.07 -1.96
CA THR A 133 3.81 -1.95 -3.13
C THR A 133 2.84 -3.12 -3.07
N CYS A 134 2.69 -3.71 -1.85
CA CYS A 134 1.79 -4.84 -1.61
C CYS A 134 1.31 -4.80 -0.16
N TRP A 135 0.04 -4.50 0.07
CA TRP A 135 -0.50 -4.38 1.42
C TRP A 135 -2.02 -4.59 1.50
N PHE A 136 -2.50 -4.96 2.68
CA PHE A 136 -3.91 -4.89 3.08
C PHE A 136 -4.13 -3.66 3.94
N ILE A 137 -5.20 -2.93 3.67
CA ILE A 137 -5.56 -1.70 4.38
C ILE A 137 -7.01 -1.80 4.84
N ASN A 138 -7.25 -1.52 6.12
CA ASN A 138 -8.59 -1.46 6.69
C ASN A 138 -9.37 -0.26 6.10
N THR A 139 -10.57 -0.50 5.60
CA THR A 139 -11.36 0.56 4.96
C THR A 139 -11.81 1.67 5.91
N LYS A 140 -11.78 1.43 7.22
CA LYS A 140 -12.05 2.50 8.20
C LYS A 140 -11.00 3.61 8.14
N ILE A 141 -9.77 3.30 7.71
CA ILE A 141 -8.71 4.30 7.56
C ILE A 141 -8.55 4.83 6.13
N THR A 142 -9.07 4.13 5.11
CA THR A 142 -8.91 4.55 3.70
C THR A 142 -10.12 5.24 3.11
N LYS A 143 -11.33 4.87 3.57
CA LYS A 143 -12.56 5.33 2.96
C LYS A 143 -12.78 6.83 3.16
N ASN A 144 -12.90 7.56 2.06
CA ASN A 144 -13.11 9.01 2.03
C ASN A 144 -12.01 9.83 2.72
N LYS A 145 -10.79 9.31 2.80
CA LYS A 145 -9.71 9.99 3.50
C LYS A 145 -8.82 10.80 2.54
N ILE A 146 -7.96 10.13 1.81
CA ILE A 146 -6.99 10.83 1.00
C ILE A 146 -7.38 10.82 -0.47
N ILE A 147 -7.51 12.00 -1.04
CA ILE A 147 -7.60 12.24 -2.48
C ILE A 147 -6.48 13.19 -2.83
N TYR A 148 -5.58 12.78 -3.71
CA TYR A 148 -4.51 13.65 -4.17
C TYR A 148 -5.02 14.73 -5.12
N ASP A 149 -4.59 15.97 -4.91
CA ASP A 149 -4.60 16.95 -5.98
C ASP A 149 -3.49 16.60 -7.00
N LEU A 150 -3.90 16.23 -8.21
CA LEU A 150 -2.99 15.82 -9.27
C LEU A 150 -2.10 16.95 -9.77
N ASN A 151 -2.42 18.21 -9.45
CA ASN A 151 -1.56 19.36 -9.77
C ASN A 151 -0.40 19.50 -8.77
N THR A 152 -0.57 19.04 -7.54
CA THR A 152 0.42 19.21 -6.46
C THR A 152 1.20 17.93 -6.16
N ASN A 153 0.58 16.74 -6.22
CA ASN A 153 1.26 15.48 -5.92
C ASN A 153 0.85 14.32 -6.87
N ILE A 154 1.18 14.46 -8.14
CA ILE A 154 0.85 13.45 -9.16
C ILE A 154 1.55 12.10 -8.93
N ILE A 155 2.75 12.10 -8.30
CA ILE A 155 3.51 10.87 -8.01
C ILE A 155 2.90 10.10 -6.85
N GLY A 156 2.11 10.76 -5.98
CA GLY A 156 1.40 10.13 -4.86
C GLY A 156 2.31 9.68 -3.72
N TYR A 157 3.40 10.40 -3.45
CA TYR A 157 4.20 10.15 -2.26
C TYR A 157 3.42 10.54 -1.00
N GLY A 158 3.63 9.79 0.08
CA GLY A 158 3.05 10.06 1.40
C GLY A 158 1.80 9.25 1.76
N VAL A 159 1.22 8.47 0.83
CA VAL A 159 0.04 7.65 1.14
C VAL A 159 0.31 6.65 2.27
N ASP A 160 1.48 6.05 2.28
CA ASP A 160 1.95 5.13 3.30
C ASP A 160 2.08 5.82 4.67
N TRP A 161 2.68 7.01 4.72
CA TRP A 161 2.79 7.81 5.94
C TRP A 161 1.42 8.25 6.47
N TYR A 162 0.55 8.72 5.58
CA TYR A 162 -0.79 9.16 5.95
C TYR A 162 -1.61 8.04 6.58
N TYR A 163 -1.69 6.87 5.94
CA TYR A 163 -2.47 5.76 6.50
C TYR A 163 -1.82 5.12 7.71
N SER A 164 -0.51 5.16 7.82
CA SER A 164 0.17 4.80 9.06
C SER A 164 -0.19 5.76 10.21
N ALA A 165 -0.27 7.07 9.95
CA ALA A 165 -0.73 8.05 10.93
C ALA A 165 -2.21 7.84 11.31
N GLU A 166 -3.08 7.52 10.35
CA GLU A 166 -4.47 7.13 10.62
C GLU A 166 -4.56 5.87 11.50
N CYS A 167 -3.67 4.90 11.32
CA CYS A 167 -3.60 3.75 12.22
C CYS A 167 -3.30 4.18 13.66
N LEU A 168 -2.33 5.06 13.88
CA LEU A 168 -2.03 5.59 15.22
C LEU A 168 -3.22 6.33 15.82
N LEU A 169 -3.91 7.18 15.06
CA LEU A 169 -5.08 7.94 15.51
C LEU A 169 -6.24 7.02 15.91
N GLN A 170 -6.34 5.85 15.30
CA GLN A 170 -7.41 4.87 15.56
C GLN A 170 -6.96 3.69 16.44
N ASN A 171 -5.74 3.72 17.00
CA ASN A 171 -5.14 2.64 17.79
C ASN A 171 -5.16 1.28 17.07
N LYS A 172 -4.83 1.28 15.77
CA LYS A 172 -4.75 0.08 14.94
C LYS A 172 -3.31 -0.32 14.69
N TYR A 173 -3.08 -1.61 14.59
CA TYR A 173 -1.75 -2.15 14.29
C TYR A 173 -1.33 -1.91 12.84
N ILE A 174 -0.06 -1.59 12.66
CA ILE A 174 0.66 -1.60 11.38
C ILE A 174 1.60 -2.79 11.43
N LEU A 175 1.32 -3.84 10.66
CA LEU A 175 2.01 -5.11 10.76
C LEU A 175 2.78 -5.44 9.48
N ARG A 176 4.01 -5.93 9.66
CA ARG A 176 4.81 -6.51 8.58
C ARG A 176 5.08 -7.97 8.86
N ASP A 177 4.78 -8.84 7.89
CA ASP A 177 5.00 -10.28 7.94
C ASP A 177 6.26 -10.65 7.14
N TYR A 178 7.29 -11.06 7.86
CA TYR A 178 8.58 -11.45 7.29
C TYR A 178 8.61 -12.90 6.76
N THR A 179 7.52 -13.67 6.93
CA THR A 179 7.40 -15.01 6.35
C THR A 179 7.20 -14.96 4.85
N ILE A 180 6.47 -13.93 4.37
CA ILE A 180 6.06 -13.83 2.96
C ILE A 180 6.95 -12.82 2.27
N LYS A 181 7.67 -13.29 1.24
CA LYS A 181 8.53 -12.43 0.43
C LYS A 181 7.79 -11.91 -0.79
N VAL A 182 8.05 -10.67 -1.11
CA VAL A 182 7.62 -10.01 -2.34
C VAL A 182 8.85 -9.45 -3.03
N ASN A 183 9.12 -9.96 -4.23
CA ASN A 183 10.20 -9.44 -5.06
C ASN A 183 9.68 -8.20 -5.82
N HIS A 184 10.38 -7.10 -5.69
CA HIS A 184 10.05 -5.83 -6.33
C HIS A 184 11.27 -5.26 -7.05
N PRO A 185 11.16 -4.75 -8.29
CA PRO A 185 12.30 -4.20 -9.02
C PRO A 185 12.95 -3.02 -8.30
N SER A 186 14.28 -2.96 -8.34
CA SER A 186 15.07 -1.91 -7.71
C SER A 186 15.15 -0.59 -8.51
N HIS A 187 14.39 -0.46 -9.59
CA HIS A 187 14.41 0.73 -10.43
C HIS A 187 13.12 1.55 -10.28
N LYS A 188 13.27 2.86 -10.43
CA LYS A 188 12.15 3.81 -10.48
C LYS A 188 11.98 4.31 -11.91
N ASN A 189 10.74 4.44 -12.36
CA ASN A 189 10.41 5.03 -13.66
C ASN A 189 10.14 6.54 -13.56
N TYR A 190 10.51 7.18 -12.45
CA TYR A 190 10.29 8.59 -12.19
C TYR A 190 11.42 9.19 -11.35
N ASP A 191 11.52 10.51 -11.37
CA ASP A 191 12.47 11.28 -10.57
C ASP A 191 12.09 11.24 -9.08
N GLY A 192 12.92 10.55 -8.28
CA GLY A 192 12.68 10.40 -6.84
C GLY A 192 12.83 11.70 -6.06
N ASP A 193 13.71 12.61 -6.49
CA ASP A 193 13.91 13.90 -5.82
C ASP A 193 12.69 14.77 -6.02
N LYS A 194 12.15 14.82 -7.24
CA LYS A 194 10.87 15.46 -7.51
C LYS A 194 9.72 14.84 -6.70
N GLY A 195 9.74 13.52 -6.48
CA GLY A 195 8.76 12.86 -5.62
C GLY A 195 8.81 13.36 -4.18
N ASN A 196 10.00 13.54 -3.63
CA ASN A 196 10.21 14.10 -2.29
C ASN A 196 9.73 15.56 -2.19
N ASP A 197 10.05 16.39 -3.18
CA ASP A 197 9.59 17.78 -3.21
C ASP A 197 8.06 17.86 -3.20
N LEU A 198 7.40 17.05 -4.03
CA LEU A 198 5.93 16.97 -4.08
C LEU A 198 5.34 16.43 -2.78
N PHE A 199 6.04 15.49 -2.12
CA PHE A 199 5.64 15.01 -0.80
C PHE A 199 5.63 16.14 0.25
N PHE A 200 6.69 16.95 0.32
CA PHE A 200 6.76 18.04 1.30
C PHE A 200 5.70 19.11 1.06
N VAL A 201 5.42 19.48 -0.19
CA VAL A 201 4.32 20.41 -0.51
C VAL A 201 2.99 19.83 -0.02
N TRP A 202 2.70 18.58 -0.37
CA TRP A 202 1.49 17.90 0.05
C TRP A 202 1.40 17.69 1.58
N PHE A 203 2.52 17.42 2.25
CA PHE A 203 2.59 17.28 3.71
C PHE A 203 2.18 18.57 4.42
N GLU A 204 2.60 19.74 3.92
CA GLU A 204 2.23 21.03 4.51
C GLU A 204 0.73 21.36 4.36
N GLU A 205 0.05 20.75 3.40
CA GLU A 205 -1.41 20.88 3.21
C GLU A 205 -2.23 20.06 4.23
N GLN A 206 -1.60 19.14 4.97
CA GLN A 206 -2.31 18.32 5.96
C GLN A 206 -2.60 19.10 7.24
N ASP A 207 -3.65 18.68 7.97
CA ASP A 207 -3.93 19.26 9.27
C ASP A 207 -2.82 18.99 10.30
N ASP A 208 -2.74 19.81 11.34
CA ASP A 208 -1.64 19.76 12.31
C ASP A 208 -1.57 18.44 13.09
N ILE A 209 -2.71 17.80 13.34
CA ILE A 209 -2.76 16.51 14.04
C ILE A 209 -2.15 15.43 13.15
N MET A 210 -2.53 15.41 11.87
CA MET A 210 -1.99 14.46 10.89
C MET A 210 -0.49 14.68 10.69
N LYS A 211 -0.03 15.93 10.51
CA LYS A 211 1.40 16.27 10.40
C LYS A 211 2.18 15.78 11.62
N GLN A 212 1.67 16.04 12.82
CA GLN A 212 2.32 15.60 14.05
C GLN A 212 2.46 14.07 14.11
N LYS A 213 1.42 13.32 13.72
CA LYS A 213 1.45 11.86 13.72
C LYS A 213 2.40 11.30 12.67
N MET A 214 2.44 11.87 11.47
CA MET A 214 3.42 11.50 10.45
C MET A 214 4.86 11.76 10.93
N LEU A 215 5.15 12.91 11.55
CA LEU A 215 6.47 13.20 12.12
C LEU A 215 6.86 12.24 13.25
N GLU A 216 5.91 11.86 14.11
CA GLU A 216 6.15 10.83 15.15
C GLU A 216 6.57 9.49 14.53
N LEU A 217 5.89 9.07 13.46
CA LEU A 217 6.22 7.84 12.74
C LEU A 217 7.55 7.92 12.00
N MET A 218 7.85 9.04 11.34
CA MET A 218 9.12 9.26 10.65
C MET A 218 10.29 9.16 11.62
N LYS A 219 10.17 9.74 12.81
CA LYS A 219 11.18 9.61 13.85
C LYS A 219 11.37 8.16 14.28
N LYS A 220 10.27 7.43 14.56
CA LYS A 220 10.35 6.01 14.91
C LYS A 220 10.94 5.16 13.76
N HIS A 221 10.61 5.51 12.52
CA HIS A 221 11.17 4.87 11.34
C HIS A 221 12.70 4.99 11.33
N ASP A 222 13.23 6.21 11.51
CA ASP A 222 14.67 6.47 11.53
C ASP A 222 15.37 5.75 12.69
N ASP A 223 14.74 5.70 13.87
CA ASP A 223 15.26 5.00 15.05
C ASP A 223 15.37 3.47 14.85
N TYR A 224 14.60 2.88 13.93
CA TYR A 224 14.54 1.44 13.70
C TYR A 224 15.21 0.97 12.41
N LEU A 225 15.69 1.86 11.55
CA LEU A 225 16.39 1.48 10.33
C LEU A 225 17.69 0.70 10.60
N ILE A 226 17.98 -0.21 9.69
CA ILE A 226 19.31 -0.83 9.64
C ILE A 226 20.27 0.24 9.07
N GLY A 227 21.24 0.66 9.87
CA GLY A 227 22.27 1.62 9.49
C GLY A 227 23.24 1.10 8.41
#